data_6c0ee65ddb012d6bf8e19c977dc9e443
#
_entry.id   6c0ee65ddb012d6bf8e19c977dc9e443
#
_cell.length_a   1.000
_cell.length_b   1.000
_cell.length_c   1.000
_cell.angle_alpha   90.00
_cell.angle_beta   90.00
_cell.angle_gamma   90.00
#
_symmetry.space_group_name_H-M   'P 1'
#
loop_
_entity.id
_entity.type
_entity.pdbx_description
1 polymer ?
#
loop_
_entity_poly.entity_id
_entity_poly.type
_entity_poly.pdbx_seq_one_letter_code
_entity_poly.pdbx_strand_id
1 'polypeptide(L)'
;GISFNSPSRNDTESDFDVLGISKGDQYLGVYQLGRSMRISTEKALNITPNYTLYWEELTRLIRAYENYKKVNGKVDFTDMIENFIDRGVPVDVDALFVDEAQDLSTLQWDMVDILRKKPKIQVFTGDDDQAIMGFQGADVGRFLSATKEKEVLSKSYRLPQEPWIEAQRIVSRIGDRAPK
;
A
#
# COMPACT_ATOMS: atom_id res chain seq x y z
N GLY A 1 -5.83 17.86 -27.89
CA GLY A 1 -6.57 16.63 -27.84
C GLY A 1 -5.74 15.52 -28.44
N ILE A 2 -5.23 14.57 -27.63
CA ILE A 2 -4.61 13.35 -28.10
C ILE A 2 -5.75 12.36 -28.28
N SER A 3 -6.11 12.07 -29.53
CA SER A 3 -7.08 11.03 -29.88
C SER A 3 -6.39 9.68 -29.75
N PHE A 4 -6.78 8.87 -28.78
CA PHE A 4 -6.45 7.44 -28.74
C PHE A 4 -7.43 6.70 -29.64
N ASN A 5 -6.96 6.24 -30.80
CA ASN A 5 -7.71 5.28 -31.60
C ASN A 5 -7.83 3.96 -30.82
N SER A 6 -9.06 3.51 -30.62
CA SER A 6 -9.36 2.19 -30.03
C SER A 6 -8.83 1.09 -30.95
N PRO A 7 -8.05 0.13 -30.46
CA PRO A 7 -7.70 -1.06 -31.22
C PRO A 7 -8.93 -1.95 -31.44
N SER A 8 -8.93 -2.67 -32.56
CA SER A 8 -10.00 -3.58 -32.99
C SER A 8 -10.25 -4.69 -31.99
N ARG A 9 -11.54 -4.95 -31.73
CA ARG A 9 -12.08 -6.07 -30.95
C ARG A 9 -11.63 -7.43 -31.51
N ASN A 10 -10.56 -8.00 -30.99
CA ASN A 10 -10.24 -9.44 -31.16
C ASN A 10 -9.18 -9.94 -30.17
N ASP A 11 -8.94 -9.24 -29.05
CA ASP A 11 -8.09 -9.77 -27.98
C ASP A 11 -8.97 -10.39 -26.90
N THR A 12 -8.65 -11.61 -26.51
CA THR A 12 -9.32 -12.39 -25.46
C THR A 12 -9.49 -11.54 -24.21
N GLU A 13 -10.75 -11.24 -23.88
CA GLU A 13 -11.14 -10.55 -22.67
C GLU A 13 -10.57 -11.31 -21.45
N SER A 14 -9.64 -10.70 -20.72
CA SER A 14 -9.17 -11.21 -19.44
C SER A 14 -10.24 -10.91 -18.38
N ASP A 15 -10.33 -11.73 -17.33
CA ASP A 15 -11.31 -11.56 -16.23
C ASP A 15 -11.22 -10.18 -15.55
N PHE A 16 -10.17 -9.39 -15.80
CA PHE A 16 -9.99 -8.03 -15.32
C PHE A 16 -10.75 -6.97 -16.13
N ASP A 17 -11.09 -7.23 -17.37
CA ASP A 17 -11.95 -6.34 -18.18
C ASP A 17 -13.37 -6.26 -17.61
N VAL A 18 -13.77 -7.24 -16.80
CA VAL A 18 -15.05 -7.26 -16.07
C VAL A 18 -15.13 -6.15 -15.01
N LEU A 19 -14.00 -5.65 -14.50
CA LEU A 19 -13.95 -4.57 -13.51
C LEU A 19 -13.80 -3.17 -14.11
N GLY A 20 -13.73 -3.03 -15.43
CA GLY A 20 -13.59 -1.74 -16.11
C GLY A 20 -12.25 -1.02 -15.88
N ILE A 21 -11.22 -1.73 -15.41
CA ILE A 21 -9.88 -1.18 -15.17
C ILE A 21 -9.10 -1.16 -16.49
N SER A 22 -8.70 0.02 -16.95
CA SER A 22 -7.92 0.14 -18.18
C SER A 22 -6.53 -0.50 -18.05
N LYS A 23 -5.96 -0.98 -19.17
CA LYS A 23 -4.59 -1.51 -19.20
C LYS A 23 -3.56 -0.47 -18.69
N GLY A 24 -3.81 0.82 -18.95
CA GLY A 24 -3.00 1.91 -18.43
C GLY A 24 -3.01 2.01 -16.91
N ASP A 25 -4.18 1.83 -16.28
CA ASP A 25 -4.33 1.84 -14.83
C ASP A 25 -3.63 0.63 -14.20
N GLN A 26 -3.65 -0.53 -14.86
CA GLN A 26 -2.94 -1.72 -14.40
C GLN A 26 -1.42 -1.48 -14.38
N TYR A 27 -0.86 -0.91 -15.44
CA TYR A 27 0.56 -0.53 -15.48
C TYR A 27 0.92 0.52 -14.44
N LEU A 28 0.07 1.53 -14.27
CA LEU A 28 0.28 2.54 -13.23
C LEU A 28 0.23 1.92 -11.82
N GLY A 29 -0.69 0.97 -11.60
CA GLY A 29 -0.77 0.19 -10.36
C GLY A 29 0.52 -0.57 -10.05
N VAL A 30 1.11 -1.25 -11.04
CA VAL A 30 2.42 -1.93 -10.89
C VAL A 30 3.53 -0.94 -10.54
N TYR A 31 3.57 0.21 -11.20
CA TYR A 31 4.55 1.24 -10.91
C TYR A 31 4.41 1.77 -9.47
N GLN A 32 3.19 2.10 -9.05
CA GLN A 32 2.92 2.58 -7.69
C GLN A 32 3.20 1.51 -6.64
N LEU A 33 2.89 0.23 -6.93
CA LEU A 33 3.21 -0.89 -6.05
C LEU A 33 4.73 -0.99 -5.81
N GLY A 34 5.54 -0.91 -6.87
CA GLY A 34 7.00 -0.92 -6.75
C GLY A 34 7.52 0.19 -5.84
N ARG A 35 7.00 1.40 -6.00
CA ARG A 35 7.34 2.55 -5.15
C ARG A 35 6.89 2.36 -3.71
N SER A 36 5.64 1.93 -3.48
CA SER A 36 5.08 1.70 -2.15
C SER A 36 5.84 0.63 -1.36
N MET A 37 6.26 -0.45 -2.03
CA MET A 37 7.05 -1.53 -1.44
C MET A 37 8.56 -1.24 -1.38
N ARG A 38 9.03 -0.15 -1.99
CA ARG A 38 10.47 0.18 -2.12
C ARG A 38 11.24 -0.90 -2.86
N ILE A 39 10.64 -1.53 -3.85
CA ILE A 39 11.25 -2.54 -4.73
C ILE A 39 11.37 -2.03 -6.17
N SER A 40 12.18 -2.70 -6.99
CA SER A 40 12.27 -2.34 -8.41
C SER A 40 10.93 -2.56 -9.12
N THR A 41 10.65 -1.74 -10.13
CA THR A 41 9.44 -1.88 -10.95
C THR A 41 9.37 -3.24 -11.65
N GLU A 42 10.51 -3.80 -12.04
CA GLU A 42 10.61 -5.15 -12.60
C GLU A 42 10.14 -6.21 -11.59
N LYS A 43 10.60 -6.10 -10.33
CA LYS A 43 10.15 -7.00 -9.26
C LYS A 43 8.65 -6.83 -9.00
N ALA A 44 8.14 -5.60 -9.00
CA ALA A 44 6.71 -5.33 -8.84
C ALA A 44 5.89 -5.96 -9.96
N LEU A 45 6.35 -5.86 -11.21
CA LEU A 45 5.70 -6.52 -12.35
C LEU A 45 5.66 -8.05 -12.18
N ASN A 46 6.76 -8.65 -11.74
CA ASN A 46 6.86 -10.10 -11.57
C ASN A 46 5.97 -10.67 -10.45
N ILE A 47 5.67 -9.89 -9.41
CA ILE A 47 4.80 -10.32 -8.31
C ILE A 47 3.32 -9.97 -8.55
N THR A 48 3.02 -9.15 -9.56
CA THR A 48 1.64 -8.79 -9.90
C THR A 48 1.01 -9.94 -10.68
N PRO A 49 -0.14 -10.48 -10.22
CA PRO A 49 -0.78 -11.60 -10.87
C PRO A 49 -1.54 -11.20 -12.14
N ASN A 50 -0.81 -10.71 -13.14
CA ASN A 50 -1.39 -10.37 -14.44
C ASN A 50 -0.40 -10.67 -15.56
N TYR A 51 -0.76 -11.64 -16.40
CA TYR A 51 0.09 -12.18 -17.45
C TYR A 51 0.07 -11.37 -18.76
N THR A 52 -0.73 -10.31 -18.84
CA THR A 52 -0.87 -9.49 -20.05
C THR A 52 -0.07 -8.19 -20.02
N LEU A 53 0.70 -7.96 -18.94
CA LEU A 53 1.53 -6.77 -18.80
C LEU A 53 2.96 -7.04 -19.30
N TYR A 54 3.47 -6.14 -20.12
CA TYR A 54 4.80 -6.24 -20.74
C TYR A 54 5.73 -5.14 -20.25
N TRP A 55 6.99 -5.50 -20.03
CA TRP A 55 8.02 -4.59 -19.52
C TRP A 55 8.22 -3.34 -20.38
N GLU A 56 8.23 -3.50 -21.71
CA GLU A 56 8.42 -2.39 -22.65
C GLU A 56 7.27 -1.38 -22.59
N GLU A 57 6.04 -1.85 -22.47
CA GLU A 57 4.86 -0.98 -22.32
C GLU A 57 4.88 -0.25 -20.99
N LEU A 58 5.20 -0.97 -19.91
CA LEU A 58 5.33 -0.40 -18.57
C LEU A 58 6.38 0.70 -18.53
N THR A 59 7.58 0.44 -19.05
CA THR A 59 8.66 1.43 -19.04
C THR A 59 8.33 2.66 -19.91
N ARG A 60 7.63 2.48 -21.03
CA ARG A 60 7.15 3.58 -21.86
C ARG A 60 6.12 4.44 -21.13
N LEU A 61 5.17 3.80 -20.46
CA LEU A 61 4.15 4.49 -19.66
C LEU A 61 4.79 5.28 -18.52
N ILE A 62 5.69 4.67 -17.75
CA ILE A 62 6.40 5.35 -16.65
C ILE A 62 7.13 6.60 -17.17
N ARG A 63 7.88 6.48 -18.25
CA ARG A 63 8.59 7.64 -18.85
C ARG A 63 7.62 8.76 -19.23
N ALA A 64 6.48 8.40 -19.84
CA ALA A 64 5.47 9.38 -20.23
C ALA A 64 4.83 10.04 -19.00
N TYR A 65 4.51 9.26 -17.98
CA TYR A 65 3.91 9.72 -16.74
C TYR A 65 4.84 10.67 -15.96
N GLU A 66 6.10 10.27 -15.77
CA GLU A 66 7.09 11.09 -15.07
C GLU A 66 7.40 12.38 -15.84
N ASN A 67 7.50 12.30 -17.17
CA ASN A 67 7.67 13.49 -17.99
C ASN A 67 6.46 14.43 -17.92
N TYR A 68 5.23 13.88 -17.92
CA TYR A 68 4.01 14.68 -17.73
C TYR A 68 4.04 15.43 -16.39
N LYS A 69 4.35 14.75 -15.29
CA LYS A 69 4.48 15.38 -13.98
C LYS A 69 5.52 16.51 -14.00
N LYS A 70 6.70 16.22 -14.53
CA LYS A 70 7.80 17.19 -14.60
C LYS A 70 7.44 18.43 -15.42
N VAL A 71 6.88 18.27 -16.62
CA VAL A 71 6.55 19.39 -17.52
C VAL A 71 5.42 20.25 -16.95
N ASN A 72 4.46 19.64 -16.26
CA ASN A 72 3.30 20.34 -15.72
C ASN A 72 3.46 20.75 -14.24
N GLY A 73 4.62 20.55 -13.64
CA GLY A 73 4.84 20.86 -12.21
C GLY A 73 3.89 20.10 -11.29
N LYS A 74 3.57 18.84 -11.62
CA LYS A 74 2.65 17.99 -10.85
C LYS A 74 3.43 16.99 -10.01
N VAL A 75 2.83 16.62 -8.88
CA VAL A 75 3.28 15.54 -7.99
C VAL A 75 2.11 14.62 -7.71
N ASP A 76 2.37 13.33 -7.57
CA ASP A 76 1.40 12.38 -7.05
C ASP A 76 1.57 12.20 -5.52
N PHE A 77 0.68 11.42 -4.89
CA PHE A 77 0.75 11.19 -3.44
C PHE A 77 2.04 10.47 -3.04
N THR A 78 2.54 9.56 -3.86
CA THR A 78 3.79 8.85 -3.62
C THR A 78 4.98 9.80 -3.67
N ASP A 79 5.02 10.73 -4.65
CA ASP A 79 6.05 11.78 -4.72
C ASP A 79 6.05 12.64 -3.45
N MET A 80 4.88 12.94 -2.89
CA MET A 80 4.80 13.75 -1.65
C MET A 80 5.48 13.04 -0.49
N ILE A 81 5.26 11.73 -0.34
CA ILE A 81 5.90 10.92 0.71
C ILE A 81 7.39 10.81 0.45
N GLU A 82 7.82 10.50 -0.77
CA GLU A 82 9.23 10.42 -1.15
C GLU A 82 9.96 11.75 -0.90
N ASN A 83 9.38 12.87 -1.30
CA ASN A 83 9.95 14.20 -1.05
C ASN A 83 10.08 14.51 0.45
N PHE A 84 9.13 14.06 1.28
CA PHE A 84 9.23 14.19 2.73
C PHE A 84 10.38 13.35 3.29
N ILE A 85 10.51 12.11 2.82
CA ILE A 85 11.59 11.20 3.22
C ILE A 85 12.95 11.77 2.82
N ASP A 86 13.09 12.26 1.58
CA ASP A 86 14.33 12.83 1.06
C ASP A 86 14.79 14.08 1.84
N ARG A 87 13.85 14.90 2.29
CA ARG A 87 14.15 16.03 3.18
C ARG A 87 14.63 15.57 4.56
N GLY A 88 14.11 14.43 5.04
CA GLY A 88 14.53 13.81 6.29
C GLY A 88 14.33 14.65 7.55
N VAL A 89 13.54 15.71 7.50
CA VAL A 89 13.33 16.65 8.60
C VAL A 89 12.16 16.18 9.48
N PRO A 90 12.42 15.77 10.74
CA PRO A 90 11.37 15.37 11.64
C PRO A 90 10.47 16.57 12.01
N VAL A 91 9.19 16.30 12.16
CA VAL A 91 8.21 17.29 12.66
C VAL A 91 8.38 17.43 14.16
N ASP A 92 8.25 18.67 14.65
CA ASP A 92 8.36 18.97 16.08
C ASP A 92 6.99 18.83 16.75
N VAL A 93 6.75 17.65 17.32
CA VAL A 93 5.50 17.27 18.00
C VAL A 93 5.83 16.47 19.25
N ASP A 94 4.97 16.55 20.28
CA ASP A 94 5.16 15.85 21.55
C ASP A 94 4.75 14.38 21.48
N ALA A 95 3.77 14.07 20.66
CA ALA A 95 3.22 12.72 20.52
C ALA A 95 2.94 12.36 19.05
N LEU A 96 3.14 11.12 18.71
CA LEU A 96 2.80 10.51 17.42
C LEU A 96 1.80 9.38 17.63
N PHE A 97 0.65 9.49 16.98
CA PHE A 97 -0.36 8.44 16.93
C PHE A 97 -0.49 7.98 15.48
N VAL A 98 -0.35 6.69 15.27
CA VAL A 98 -0.51 6.06 13.95
C VAL A 98 -1.61 5.03 14.05
N ASP A 99 -2.72 5.29 13.38
CA ASP A 99 -3.88 4.39 13.35
C ASP A 99 -3.85 3.53 12.09
N GLU A 100 -4.47 2.35 12.16
CA GLU A 100 -4.51 1.33 11.09
C GLU A 100 -3.09 1.01 10.56
N ALA A 101 -2.12 0.93 11.48
CA ALA A 101 -0.71 0.81 11.13
C ALA A 101 -0.37 -0.50 10.39
N GLN A 102 -1.21 -1.54 10.46
CA GLN A 102 -1.07 -2.78 9.69
C GLN A 102 -1.21 -2.56 8.18
N ASP A 103 -1.88 -1.47 7.74
CA ASP A 103 -2.11 -1.18 6.32
C ASP A 103 -1.02 -0.28 5.70
N LEU A 104 -0.07 0.19 6.50
CA LEU A 104 1.01 1.03 6.00
C LEU A 104 1.97 0.26 5.10
N SER A 105 2.25 0.82 3.93
CA SER A 105 3.28 0.32 3.01
C SER A 105 4.69 0.57 3.56
N THR A 106 5.68 -0.12 3.01
CA THR A 106 7.09 0.08 3.35
C THR A 106 7.51 1.54 3.20
N LEU A 107 7.08 2.23 2.14
CA LEU A 107 7.34 3.66 1.93
C LEU A 107 6.73 4.54 3.03
N GLN A 108 5.49 4.25 3.43
CA GLN A 108 4.83 4.99 4.50
C GLN A 108 5.50 4.74 5.86
N TRP A 109 5.99 3.53 6.10
CA TRP A 109 6.81 3.25 7.28
C TRP A 109 8.13 4.02 7.29
N ASP A 110 8.79 4.20 6.14
CA ASP A 110 9.99 5.04 6.05
C ASP A 110 9.68 6.50 6.44
N MET A 111 8.52 7.01 6.03
CA MET A 111 8.04 8.32 6.49
C MET A 111 7.80 8.34 8.00
N VAL A 112 7.13 7.31 8.54
CA VAL A 112 6.88 7.17 9.98
C VAL A 112 8.19 7.13 10.77
N ASP A 113 9.23 6.48 10.27
CA ASP A 113 10.56 6.43 10.91
C ASP A 113 11.24 7.81 11.03
N ILE A 114 10.90 8.73 10.13
CA ILE A 114 11.35 10.12 10.26
C ILE A 114 10.50 10.87 11.30
N LEU A 115 9.17 10.69 11.24
CA LEU A 115 8.24 11.34 12.16
C LEU A 115 8.49 10.93 13.61
N ARG A 116 8.83 9.66 13.88
CA ARG A 116 9.06 9.13 15.24
C ARG A 116 10.38 9.52 15.89
N LYS A 117 11.23 10.31 15.23
CA LYS A 117 12.54 10.67 15.77
C LYS A 117 12.46 11.66 16.95
N LYS A 118 11.42 12.49 17.02
CA LYS A 118 11.28 13.54 18.06
C LYS A 118 10.25 13.25 19.14
N PRO A 119 9.04 12.74 18.82
CA PRO A 119 8.00 12.55 19.82
C PRO A 119 8.45 11.62 20.95
N LYS A 120 8.13 12.00 22.18
CA LYS A 120 8.37 11.18 23.38
C LYS A 120 7.33 10.08 23.54
N ILE A 121 6.11 10.35 23.08
CA ILE A 121 4.98 9.43 23.12
C ILE A 121 4.73 8.92 21.69
N GLN A 122 4.72 7.60 21.53
CA GLN A 122 4.47 6.98 20.24
C GLN A 122 3.46 5.85 20.45
N VAL A 123 2.34 5.92 19.77
CA VAL A 123 1.27 4.95 19.84
C VAL A 123 0.95 4.47 18.42
N PHE A 124 0.99 3.17 18.21
CA PHE A 124 0.61 2.52 16.97
C PHE A 124 -0.58 1.63 17.26
N THR A 125 -1.68 1.87 16.55
CA THR A 125 -2.88 1.04 16.65
C THR A 125 -3.12 0.31 15.36
N GLY A 126 -3.69 -0.88 15.44
CA GLY A 126 -3.99 -1.69 14.26
C GLY A 126 -4.39 -3.11 14.64
N ASP A 127 -4.83 -3.85 13.65
CA ASP A 127 -5.23 -5.24 13.79
C ASP A 127 -4.60 -6.10 12.68
N ASP A 128 -3.61 -6.92 13.03
CA ASP A 128 -2.92 -7.80 12.08
C ASP A 128 -3.85 -8.84 11.45
N ASP A 129 -4.98 -9.21 12.10
CA ASP A 129 -6.00 -10.07 11.50
C ASP A 129 -6.78 -9.36 10.37
N GLN A 130 -6.78 -8.02 10.35
CA GLN A 130 -7.40 -7.21 9.31
C GLN A 130 -6.41 -6.77 8.22
N ALA A 131 -5.18 -7.23 8.27
CA ALA A 131 -4.12 -6.88 7.33
C ALA A 131 -4.31 -7.54 5.96
N ILE A 132 -5.29 -7.08 5.20
CA ILE A 132 -5.62 -7.59 3.86
C ILE A 132 -4.95 -6.79 2.72
N MET A 133 -4.26 -5.68 3.03
CA MET A 133 -3.70 -4.75 2.05
C MET A 133 -2.29 -5.13 1.57
N GLY A 134 -1.85 -6.38 1.78
CA GLY A 134 -0.55 -6.87 1.32
C GLY A 134 -0.34 -6.71 -0.20
N PHE A 135 -1.40 -6.84 -0.99
CA PHE A 135 -1.37 -6.63 -2.44
C PHE A 135 -1.14 -5.15 -2.85
N GLN A 136 -1.33 -4.20 -1.93
CA GLN A 136 -1.00 -2.78 -2.11
C GLN A 136 0.33 -2.40 -1.47
N GLY A 137 1.07 -3.37 -0.93
CA GLY A 137 2.39 -3.17 -0.36
C GLY A 137 2.42 -2.91 1.14
N ALA A 138 1.35 -3.23 1.88
CA ALA A 138 1.32 -3.15 3.34
C ALA A 138 2.41 -4.04 3.95
N ASP A 139 3.10 -3.51 4.98
CA ASP A 139 4.20 -4.17 5.69
C ASP A 139 3.81 -4.44 7.15
N VAL A 140 3.05 -5.52 7.34
CA VAL A 140 2.57 -5.96 8.66
C VAL A 140 3.74 -6.31 9.60
N GLY A 141 4.86 -6.78 9.05
CA GLY A 141 6.05 -7.10 9.84
C GLY A 141 6.60 -5.88 10.57
N ARG A 142 6.61 -4.71 9.90
CA ARG A 142 7.02 -3.45 10.54
C ARG A 142 6.03 -2.99 11.61
N PHE A 143 4.72 -3.16 11.38
CA PHE A 143 3.71 -2.90 12.40
C PHE A 143 3.95 -3.76 13.65
N LEU A 144 4.07 -5.08 13.49
CA LEU A 144 4.25 -5.99 14.61
C LEU A 144 5.56 -5.76 15.38
N SER A 145 6.56 -5.14 14.75
CA SER A 145 7.85 -4.80 15.37
C SER A 145 7.98 -3.33 15.76
N ALA A 146 6.97 -2.51 15.55
CA ALA A 146 7.04 -1.06 15.75
C ALA A 146 7.32 -0.65 17.20
N THR A 147 6.80 -1.42 18.17
CA THR A 147 7.02 -1.22 19.61
C THR A 147 7.33 -2.53 20.31
N LYS A 148 8.03 -2.44 21.46
CA LYS A 148 8.28 -3.59 22.33
C LYS A 148 7.09 -3.89 23.25
N GLU A 149 6.44 -2.83 23.73
CA GLU A 149 5.27 -2.91 24.59
C GLU A 149 4.02 -3.01 23.72
N LYS A 150 3.17 -3.98 24.03
CA LYS A 150 1.93 -4.25 23.30
C LYS A 150 0.81 -4.49 24.27
N GLU A 151 -0.35 -3.89 23.98
CA GLU A 151 -1.60 -4.13 24.69
C GLU A 151 -2.65 -4.60 23.69
N VAL A 152 -3.37 -5.64 24.05
CA VAL A 152 -4.45 -6.18 23.22
C VAL A 152 -5.80 -5.74 23.80
N LEU A 153 -6.58 -5.04 22.97
CA LEU A 153 -7.95 -4.66 23.31
C LEU A 153 -8.89 -5.83 23.02
N SER A 154 -9.14 -6.66 24.02
CA SER A 154 -9.91 -7.91 23.88
C SER A 154 -11.41 -7.73 23.74
N LYS A 155 -11.95 -6.53 24.03
CA LYS A 155 -13.39 -6.27 24.00
C LYS A 155 -13.79 -5.40 22.82
N SER A 156 -14.64 -5.95 21.94
CA SER A 156 -15.28 -5.17 20.89
C SER A 156 -16.52 -4.44 21.44
N TYR A 157 -16.59 -3.12 21.20
CA TYR A 157 -17.76 -2.29 21.49
C TYR A 157 -18.61 -2.00 20.25
N ARG A 158 -18.10 -2.33 19.07
CA ARG A 158 -18.75 -2.04 17.79
C ARG A 158 -19.46 -3.24 17.21
N LEU A 159 -18.87 -4.43 17.36
CA LEU A 159 -19.39 -5.65 16.74
C LEU A 159 -20.33 -6.37 17.71
N PRO A 160 -21.58 -6.70 17.32
CA PRO A 160 -22.46 -7.56 18.10
C PRO A 160 -21.84 -8.94 18.36
N GLN A 161 -22.32 -9.62 19.41
CA GLN A 161 -21.72 -10.86 19.89
C GLN A 161 -21.75 -12.00 18.84
N GLU A 162 -22.86 -12.17 18.12
CA GLU A 162 -23.00 -13.26 17.15
C GLU A 162 -22.02 -13.13 15.96
N PRO A 163 -21.94 -11.98 15.25
CA PRO A 163 -20.91 -11.77 14.24
C PRO A 163 -19.48 -11.88 14.77
N TRP A 164 -19.25 -11.47 16.03
CA TRP A 164 -17.93 -11.61 16.66
C TRP A 164 -17.53 -13.07 16.83
N ILE A 165 -18.45 -13.94 17.29
CA ILE A 165 -18.20 -15.39 17.43
C ILE A 165 -17.84 -16.02 16.10
N GLU A 166 -18.57 -15.70 15.02
CA GLU A 166 -18.28 -16.24 13.68
C GLU A 166 -16.95 -15.71 13.13
N ALA A 167 -16.63 -14.43 13.35
CA ALA A 167 -15.34 -13.87 12.98
C ALA A 167 -14.19 -14.60 13.69
N GLN A 168 -14.30 -14.82 15.01
CA GLN A 168 -13.30 -15.56 15.78
C GLN A 168 -13.14 -17.00 15.28
N ARG A 169 -14.23 -17.65 14.88
CA ARG A 169 -14.21 -19.01 14.33
C ARG A 169 -13.44 -19.08 13.01
N ILE A 170 -13.55 -18.05 12.18
CA ILE A 170 -12.80 -17.96 10.91
C ILE A 170 -11.32 -17.67 11.18
N VAL A 171 -11.05 -16.65 11.97
CA VAL A 171 -9.70 -16.15 12.28
C VAL A 171 -8.87 -17.18 13.05
N SER A 172 -9.48 -18.02 13.92
CA SER A 172 -8.80 -19.10 14.64
C SER A 172 -8.15 -20.17 13.75
N ARG A 173 -8.48 -20.17 12.44
CA ARG A 173 -7.88 -21.08 11.44
C ARG A 173 -6.56 -20.56 10.87
N ILE A 174 -6.20 -19.31 11.16
CA ILE A 174 -4.93 -18.69 10.71
C ILE A 174 -3.82 -19.19 11.63
N GLY A 175 -2.86 -19.95 11.09
CA GLY A 175 -1.83 -20.65 11.89
C GLY A 175 -0.79 -19.76 12.57
N ASP A 176 -0.44 -18.62 11.97
CA ASP A 176 0.65 -17.73 12.44
C ASP A 176 0.12 -16.44 13.09
N ARG A 177 -1.01 -16.54 13.73
CA ARG A 177 -1.67 -15.40 14.37
C ARG A 177 -0.94 -14.99 15.67
N ALA A 178 -0.77 -13.67 15.87
CA ALA A 178 -0.35 -13.14 17.16
C ALA A 178 -1.40 -13.48 18.26
N PRO A 179 -0.98 -13.85 19.49
CA PRO A 179 -1.91 -14.10 20.58
C PRO A 179 -2.75 -12.86 20.90
N LYS A 180 -4.07 -12.99 20.90
CA LYS A 180 -5.05 -11.93 21.23
C LYS A 180 -6.02 -12.40 22.29
#